data_68b04a8b0f2bf50539bd580d4195136a
#
_entry.id   68b04a8b0f2bf50539bd580d4195136a
#
_cell.length_a   1.000
_cell.length_b   1.000
_cell.length_c   1.000
_cell.angle_alpha   90.00
_cell.angle_beta   90.00
_cell.angle_gamma   90.00
#
_symmetry.space_group_name_H-M   'P 1'
#
loop_
_entity.id
_entity.type
_entity.pdbx_description
1 polymer ?
#
loop_
_entity_poly.entity_id
_entity_poly.type
_entity_poly.pdbx_seq_one_letter_code
_entity_poly.pdbx_strand_id
1 'polypeptide(L)'
;RDHHSGRRRDGGTVNDYYYNSIHFGNDSDTPRTDQTANLDAFVKAAKETGHTFKLVGRTDSNGSKEYNDDLAIRRVKKVADYAVAHGVDLSHLVGMYKGEEAPVNTNDTEAGRANNRRVDIFEHK
;
A
#
# COMPACT_ATOMS: atom_id res chain seq x y z
N ARG A 1 -1.68 -26.14 -5.92
CA ARG A 1 -1.54 -25.74 -5.25
C ARG A 1 -1.33 -25.26 -4.72
N ASP A 2 -1.34 -25.46 -4.84
CA ASP A 2 -1.23 -25.11 -4.06
C ASP A 2 -1.23 -24.51 -3.70
N HIS A 3 -1.00 -24.74 -3.85
CA HIS A 3 -0.98 -24.37 -3.23
C HIS A 3 -0.85 -23.88 -2.76
N HIS A 4 -0.69 -23.96 -2.89
CA HIS A 4 -0.69 -23.54 -2.26
C HIS A 4 -0.77 -23.01 -1.94
N SER A 5 -0.87 -23.75 -2.14
CA SER A 5 -1.07 -23.01 -1.98
C SER A 5 -0.60 -21.90 -1.71
N GLY A 6 -0.85 -21.42 -1.85
CA GLY A 6 -0.42 -20.07 -1.56
C GLY A 6 0.12 -19.83 -0.17
N ARG A 7 1.06 -20.51 0.20
CA ARG A 7 1.68 -20.39 1.49
C ARG A 7 2.47 -19.11 1.65
N ARG A 8 2.31 -18.42 2.75
CA ARG A 8 3.02 -17.18 3.04
C ARG A 8 4.30 -17.44 3.79
N ARG A 9 5.32 -16.58 3.55
CA ARG A 9 6.62 -16.67 4.22
C ARG A 9 6.93 -15.46 5.05
N ASP A 10 6.20 -14.39 4.84
CA ASP A 10 6.53 -13.07 5.38
C ASP A 10 5.67 -12.71 6.59
N GLY A 11 5.03 -13.66 7.19
CA GLY A 11 4.19 -13.43 8.35
C GLY A 11 2.77 -13.01 8.03
N GLY A 12 2.43 -12.85 6.76
CA GLY A 12 1.06 -12.56 6.35
C GLY A 12 0.21 -13.81 6.39
N THR A 13 -1.09 -13.63 6.23
CA THR A 13 -1.99 -14.77 6.14
C THR A 13 -1.81 -15.44 4.80
N VAL A 14 -2.20 -16.73 4.73
CA VAL A 14 -2.08 -17.50 3.49
C VAL A 14 -3.00 -16.97 2.40
N ASN A 15 -3.96 -16.11 2.75
CA ASN A 15 -4.93 -15.59 1.80
C ASN A 15 -4.65 -14.18 1.33
N ASP A 16 -3.51 -13.61 1.73
CA ASP A 16 -3.12 -12.26 1.33
C ASP A 16 -2.15 -12.33 0.15
N TYR A 17 -2.54 -11.75 -0.96
CA TYR A 17 -1.75 -11.80 -2.20
C TYR A 17 -1.44 -10.39 -2.65
N TYR A 18 -0.15 -10.12 -2.91
CA TYR A 18 0.27 -8.82 -3.40
C TYR A 18 -0.44 -8.49 -4.71
N TYR A 19 -1.00 -7.28 -4.79
CA TYR A 19 -1.69 -6.84 -6.00
C TYR A 19 -0.87 -5.78 -6.74
N ASN A 20 -0.71 -4.59 -6.15
CA ASN A 20 0.17 -3.57 -6.72
C ASN A 20 0.54 -2.55 -5.64
N SER A 21 1.25 -1.50 -6.05
CA SER A 21 1.70 -0.46 -5.12
C SER A 21 1.40 0.91 -5.70
N ILE A 22 1.18 1.87 -4.80
CA ILE A 22 0.98 3.28 -5.16
C ILE A 22 2.15 4.05 -4.55
N HIS A 23 2.90 4.77 -5.37
CA HIS A 23 4.08 5.50 -4.95
C HIS A 23 3.78 6.97 -4.71
N PHE A 24 4.55 7.57 -3.80
CA PHE A 24 4.37 8.96 -3.36
C PHE A 24 5.71 9.69 -3.47
N GLY A 25 5.62 11.01 -3.63
CA GLY A 25 6.79 11.85 -3.59
C GLY A 25 7.32 12.02 -2.17
N ASN A 26 8.53 12.58 -2.07
CA ASN A 26 9.13 12.88 -0.77
C ASN A 26 8.23 13.84 0.00
N ASP A 27 8.00 13.54 1.28
CA ASP A 27 7.26 14.43 2.18
C ASP A 27 5.85 14.73 1.66
N SER A 28 5.26 13.81 0.91
CA SER A 28 3.95 14.03 0.28
C SER A 28 2.99 12.88 0.63
N ASP A 29 1.74 13.24 0.91
CA ASP A 29 0.66 12.27 1.08
C ASP A 29 -0.25 12.20 -0.15
N THR A 30 0.19 12.80 -1.26
CA THR A 30 -0.54 12.75 -2.52
C THR A 30 0.19 11.77 -3.45
N PRO A 31 -0.51 10.81 -4.05
CA PRO A 31 0.13 9.88 -5.00
C PRO A 31 0.78 10.65 -6.15
N ARG A 32 1.91 10.13 -6.64
CA ARG A 32 2.54 10.71 -7.82
C ARG A 32 1.57 10.67 -8.99
N THR A 33 1.70 11.61 -9.91
CA THR A 33 0.77 11.74 -11.04
C THR A 33 0.80 10.54 -11.97
N ASP A 34 1.92 9.79 -11.97
CA ASP A 34 2.04 8.60 -12.82
C ASP A 34 1.40 7.36 -12.19
N GLN A 35 0.71 7.49 -11.05
CA GLN A 35 0.13 6.36 -10.34
C GLN A 35 -1.36 6.16 -10.62
N THR A 36 -1.97 6.99 -11.45
CA THR A 36 -3.41 6.93 -11.68
C THR A 36 -3.84 5.57 -12.24
N ALA A 37 -3.06 5.01 -13.16
CA ALA A 37 -3.39 3.71 -13.74
C ALA A 37 -3.40 2.60 -12.68
N ASN A 38 -2.45 2.65 -11.74
CA ASN A 38 -2.39 1.67 -10.66
C ASN A 38 -3.57 1.84 -9.69
N LEU A 39 -3.93 3.08 -9.39
CA LEU A 39 -5.10 3.34 -8.55
C LEU A 39 -6.37 2.83 -9.22
N ASP A 40 -6.54 3.09 -10.52
CA ASP A 40 -7.72 2.65 -11.24
C ASP A 40 -7.79 1.13 -11.35
N ALA A 41 -6.64 0.47 -11.53
CA ALA A 41 -6.60 -0.99 -11.58
C ALA A 41 -7.03 -1.57 -10.23
N PHE A 42 -6.56 -1.01 -9.14
CA PHE A 42 -6.97 -1.44 -7.80
C PHE A 42 -8.47 -1.25 -7.59
N VAL A 43 -9.00 -0.08 -7.94
CA VAL A 43 -10.43 0.19 -7.80
C VAL A 43 -11.26 -0.82 -8.59
N LYS A 44 -10.85 -1.08 -9.83
CA LYS A 44 -11.56 -2.02 -10.69
C LYS A 44 -11.57 -3.42 -10.07
N ALA A 45 -10.40 -3.89 -9.60
CA ALA A 45 -10.30 -5.20 -8.99
C ALA A 45 -11.16 -5.30 -7.73
N ALA A 46 -11.15 -4.26 -6.89
CA ALA A 46 -11.93 -4.26 -5.67
C ALA A 46 -13.42 -4.32 -5.96
N LYS A 47 -13.87 -3.58 -6.96
CA LYS A 47 -15.30 -3.56 -7.32
C LYS A 47 -15.75 -4.87 -7.98
N GLU A 48 -14.90 -5.46 -8.81
CA GLU A 48 -15.26 -6.66 -9.55
C GLU A 48 -15.24 -7.91 -8.68
N THR A 49 -14.28 -7.99 -7.75
CA THR A 49 -14.16 -9.19 -6.92
C THR A 49 -14.99 -9.14 -5.66
N GLY A 50 -15.21 -7.95 -5.12
CA GLY A 50 -15.82 -7.81 -3.80
C GLY A 50 -14.94 -8.29 -2.66
N HIS A 51 -13.68 -8.61 -2.93
CA HIS A 51 -12.75 -9.05 -1.90
C HIS A 51 -12.30 -7.87 -1.02
N THR A 52 -11.78 -8.20 0.15
CA THR A 52 -11.15 -7.23 1.02
C THR A 52 -9.72 -6.98 0.53
N PHE A 53 -9.29 -5.71 0.59
CA PHE A 53 -7.94 -5.34 0.22
C PHE A 53 -7.25 -4.68 1.41
N LYS A 54 -6.01 -5.05 1.64
CA LYS A 54 -5.18 -4.47 2.69
C LYS A 54 -4.25 -3.44 2.08
N LEU A 55 -4.22 -2.26 2.69
CA LEU A 55 -3.42 -1.13 2.25
C LEU A 55 -2.33 -0.91 3.30
N VAL A 56 -1.08 -1.17 2.93
CA VAL A 56 0.04 -1.11 3.87
C VAL A 56 0.92 0.08 3.51
N GLY A 57 0.89 1.11 4.35
CA GLY A 57 1.70 2.31 4.16
C GLY A 57 3.14 2.06 4.56
N ARG A 58 4.08 2.53 3.72
CA ARG A 58 5.50 2.45 3.97
C ARG A 58 6.14 3.81 3.74
N THR A 59 7.26 4.05 4.41
CA THR A 59 7.99 5.32 4.29
C THR A 59 9.48 5.05 4.11
N ASP A 60 10.22 6.10 3.71
CA ASP A 60 11.68 6.06 3.74
C ASP A 60 12.16 6.53 5.12
N SER A 61 13.46 6.79 5.24
CA SER A 61 14.08 7.18 6.51
C SER A 61 14.18 8.69 6.73
N ASN A 62 13.61 9.50 5.83
CA ASN A 62 13.66 10.96 5.99
C ASN A 62 12.68 11.39 7.07
N GLY A 63 13.15 12.22 8.01
CA GLY A 63 12.30 12.72 9.07
C GLY A 63 12.27 11.83 10.31
N SER A 64 11.50 12.22 11.31
CA SER A 64 11.38 11.46 12.55
C SER A 64 10.48 10.25 12.35
N LYS A 65 10.60 9.28 13.26
CA LYS A 65 9.74 8.10 13.22
C LYS A 65 8.27 8.49 13.34
N GLU A 66 7.95 9.41 14.27
CA GLU A 66 6.57 9.84 14.48
C GLU A 66 5.99 10.51 13.23
N TYR A 67 6.80 11.36 12.60
CA TYR A 67 6.39 12.03 11.38
C TYR A 67 6.14 11.02 10.26
N ASN A 68 7.03 10.05 10.11
CA ASN A 68 6.92 9.05 9.05
C ASN A 68 5.75 8.10 9.28
N ASP A 69 5.48 7.74 10.54
CA ASP A 69 4.31 6.93 10.86
C ASP A 69 3.03 7.67 10.48
N ASP A 70 2.94 8.95 10.84
CA ASP A 70 1.79 9.77 10.49
C ASP A 70 1.65 9.90 8.99
N LEU A 71 2.75 10.09 8.28
CA LEU A 71 2.73 10.21 6.83
C LEU A 71 2.27 8.90 6.18
N ALA A 72 2.72 7.76 6.69
CA ALA A 72 2.28 6.46 6.17
C ALA A 72 0.78 6.29 6.34
N ILE A 73 0.25 6.69 7.50
CA ILE A 73 -1.19 6.63 7.76
C ILE A 73 -1.94 7.53 6.78
N ARG A 74 -1.46 8.75 6.57
CA ARG A 74 -2.12 9.69 5.64
C ARG A 74 -2.08 9.16 4.21
N ARG A 75 -1.00 8.49 3.81
CA ARG A 75 -0.90 7.89 2.48
C ARG A 75 -1.91 6.77 2.30
N VAL A 76 -2.05 5.90 3.31
CA VAL A 76 -3.07 4.85 3.28
C VAL A 76 -4.46 5.47 3.15
N LYS A 77 -4.72 6.53 3.94
CA LYS A 77 -6.02 7.18 3.88
C LYS A 77 -6.31 7.76 2.50
N LYS A 78 -5.31 8.34 1.84
CA LYS A 78 -5.51 8.87 0.49
C LYS A 78 -5.88 7.79 -0.50
N VAL A 79 -5.23 6.64 -0.43
CA VAL A 79 -5.56 5.53 -1.32
C VAL A 79 -6.97 5.02 -1.03
N ALA A 80 -7.32 4.88 0.24
CA ALA A 80 -8.67 4.45 0.62
C ALA A 80 -9.73 5.46 0.18
N ASP A 81 -9.47 6.75 0.38
CA ASP A 81 -10.41 7.79 -0.03
C ASP A 81 -10.63 7.79 -1.53
N TYR A 82 -9.56 7.57 -2.32
CA TYR A 82 -9.69 7.47 -3.76
C TYR A 82 -10.61 6.31 -4.14
N ALA A 83 -10.40 5.15 -3.52
CA ALA A 83 -11.20 3.97 -3.81
C ALA A 83 -12.67 4.20 -3.46
N VAL A 84 -12.93 4.77 -2.28
CA VAL A 84 -14.30 5.03 -1.85
C VAL A 84 -14.99 6.03 -2.77
N ALA A 85 -14.26 7.07 -3.19
CA ALA A 85 -14.80 8.06 -4.12
C ALA A 85 -15.17 7.45 -5.47
N HIS A 86 -14.56 6.32 -5.81
CA HIS A 86 -14.81 5.64 -7.08
C HIS A 86 -15.69 4.40 -6.93
N GLY A 87 -16.35 4.23 -5.77
CA GLY A 87 -17.38 3.23 -5.61
C GLY A 87 -17.01 1.98 -4.83
N VAL A 88 -15.82 1.94 -4.24
CA VAL A 88 -15.43 0.81 -3.38
C VAL A 88 -16.02 1.02 -1.99
N ASP A 89 -16.62 -0.03 -1.43
CA ASP A 89 -17.16 0.03 -0.08
C ASP A 89 -16.02 0.05 0.94
N LEU A 90 -16.06 0.99 1.86
CA LEU A 90 -15.01 1.14 2.88
C LEU A 90 -14.84 -0.13 3.71
N SER A 91 -15.89 -0.89 3.93
CA SER A 91 -15.82 -2.13 4.70
C SER A 91 -14.90 -3.18 4.04
N HIS A 92 -14.55 -3.00 2.77
CA HIS A 92 -13.67 -3.92 2.07
C HIS A 92 -12.21 -3.45 2.09
N LEU A 93 -11.90 -2.41 2.85
CA LEU A 93 -10.54 -1.85 2.92
C LEU A 93 -10.02 -1.93 4.35
N VAL A 94 -8.80 -2.43 4.50
CA VAL A 94 -8.12 -2.51 5.80
C VAL A 94 -6.80 -1.76 5.67
N GLY A 95 -6.61 -0.74 6.49
CA GLY A 95 -5.39 0.07 6.46
C GLY A 95 -4.42 -0.33 7.57
N MET A 96 -3.13 -0.32 7.25
CA MET A 96 -2.08 -0.52 8.25
C MET A 96 -0.81 0.15 7.75
N TYR A 97 0.19 0.28 8.62
CA TYR A 97 1.46 0.89 8.22
C TYR A 97 2.61 0.13 8.85
N LYS A 98 3.77 0.19 8.19
CA LYS A 98 4.98 -0.46 8.66
C LYS A 98 6.07 0.53 9.07
N GLY A 99 6.00 1.77 8.60
CA GLY A 99 7.00 2.77 8.94
C GLY A 99 8.36 2.48 8.32
N GLU A 100 9.37 3.23 8.77
CA GLU A 100 10.71 3.14 8.19
C GLU A 100 11.49 1.91 8.68
N GLU A 101 11.07 1.28 9.77
CA GLU A 101 11.79 0.13 10.30
C GLU A 101 11.54 -1.14 9.49
N ALA A 102 10.67 -1.09 8.48
CA ALA A 102 10.42 -2.23 7.61
C ALA A 102 10.53 -1.82 6.14
N PRO A 103 11.66 -1.26 5.72
CA PRO A 103 11.80 -0.81 4.33
C PRO A 103 11.89 -1.99 3.38
N VAL A 104 11.42 -1.78 2.15
CA VAL A 104 11.49 -2.81 1.11
C VAL A 104 12.71 -2.63 0.20
N ASN A 105 13.38 -1.50 0.34
CA ASN A 105 14.60 -1.20 -0.41
C ASN A 105 15.54 -0.45 0.50
N THR A 106 16.74 -0.14 0.01
CA THR A 106 17.71 0.58 0.82
C THR A 106 17.28 2.03 1.02
N ASN A 107 17.54 2.56 2.21
CA ASN A 107 17.38 3.99 2.48
C ASN A 107 18.68 4.76 2.23
N ASP A 108 19.74 4.09 1.76
CA ASP A 108 21.03 4.72 1.54
C ASP A 108 21.09 5.56 0.27
N THR A 109 20.18 5.32 -0.67
CA THR A 109 20.12 6.04 -1.93
C THR A 109 18.75 6.68 -2.12
N GLU A 110 18.72 7.74 -2.94
CA GLU A 110 17.43 8.36 -3.25
C GLU A 110 16.52 7.38 -4.02
N ALA A 111 17.09 6.58 -4.92
CA ALA A 111 16.29 5.60 -5.66
C ALA A 111 15.64 4.58 -4.72
N GLY A 112 16.40 4.11 -3.72
CA GLY A 112 15.86 3.18 -2.74
C GLY A 112 14.80 3.82 -1.85
N ARG A 113 15.05 5.07 -1.39
CA ARG A 113 14.07 5.81 -0.60
C ARG A 113 12.80 6.05 -1.40
N ALA A 114 12.91 6.43 -2.67
CA ALA A 114 11.75 6.65 -3.52
C ALA A 114 10.92 5.38 -3.65
N ASN A 115 11.56 4.23 -3.74
CA ASN A 115 10.84 2.96 -3.81
C ASN A 115 10.14 2.62 -2.49
N ASN A 116 10.66 3.11 -1.36
CA ASN A 116 10.04 2.86 -0.04
C ASN A 116 8.83 3.76 0.23
N ARG A 117 8.70 4.88 -0.49
CA ARG A 117 7.59 5.83 -0.30
C ARG A 117 6.36 5.34 -1.04
N ARG A 118 5.65 4.37 -0.44
CA ARG A 118 4.55 3.73 -1.16
C ARG A 118 3.50 3.15 -0.22
N VAL A 119 2.35 2.81 -0.80
CA VAL A 119 1.32 1.99 -0.17
C VAL A 119 1.25 0.69 -0.96
N ASP A 120 1.52 -0.41 -0.29
CA ASP A 120 1.38 -1.74 -0.90
C ASP A 120 -0.05 -2.21 -0.75
N ILE A 121 -0.60 -2.78 -1.81
CA ILE A 121 -1.97 -3.25 -1.84
C ILE A 121 -1.97 -4.76 -1.95
N PHE A 122 -2.63 -5.42 -1.00
CA PHE A 122 -2.77 -6.87 -0.97
C PHE A 122 -4.24 -7.24 -1.08
N GLU A 123 -4.53 -8.23 -1.87
CA GLU A 123 -5.88 -8.77 -1.98
C GLU A 123 -6.04 -9.92 -0.99
N HIS A 124 -7.07 -9.85 -0.16
CA HIS A 124 -7.38 -10.92 0.79
C HIS A 124 -8.49 -11.78 0.17
N LYS A 125 -8.15 -13.01 -0.14
CA LYS A 125 -9.10 -13.93 -0.81
C LYS A 125 -9.80 -14.88 0.14
#